data_27a4e328de7ba850fcb245f410cc549f
#
_entry.id   27a4e328de7ba850fcb245f410cc549f
#
_cell.length_a   1.000
_cell.length_b   1.000
_cell.length_c   1.000
_cell.angle_alpha   90.00
_cell.angle_beta   90.00
_cell.angle_gamma   90.00
#
_symmetry.space_group_name_H-M   'P 1'
#
loop_
_entity.id
_entity.type
_entity.pdbx_description
1 polymer ?
#
loop_
_entity_poly.entity_id
_entity_poly.type
_entity_poly.pdbx_seq_one_letter_code
_entity_poly.pdbx_strand_id
1 'polypeptide(L)'
;MTSQTEKMRGHTMCAVDVSPEVVDAGADMTLEAKVSCSPPCDLRGHALLVKHAGADPRRVELTEFDGVTNRTGEFVMKAPVKPGEYAWLAVSPAVVKEGVSYIQASAPISFTVKPHTTLVVTWDTPSAVVIGERFRLKVGIKCSNQCDFTNREFGIYDHTGAQVGRSALSGDRWPGTAGLYVAEVELEAPAREGLYTWSVSSAGSDAGIPHTEGSISFGVQVVSHPEWRVTVEAVDKDSQTPLSGARVVMHPYKAITDEHGVAEVLVAKGTYKLFVWQSRYMTFGVPVDVTADMKTRAELELEPVPERN
;
A
#
# COMPACT_ATOMS: atom_id res chain seq x y z
N MET A 1 46.47 59.84 19.68
CA MET A 1 46.52 58.82 18.60
C MET A 1 45.68 57.62 19.04
N THR A 2 44.38 57.66 18.70
CA THR A 2 43.48 56.52 18.97
C THR A 2 43.57 55.55 17.81
N SER A 3 44.27 54.44 18.04
CA SER A 3 44.30 53.33 17.09
C SER A 3 42.90 52.72 17.00
N GLN A 4 42.21 53.02 15.91
CA GLN A 4 41.02 52.23 15.53
C GLN A 4 41.53 50.86 15.08
N THR A 5 41.41 49.86 15.94
CA THR A 5 41.59 48.48 15.57
C THR A 5 40.50 48.11 14.58
N GLU A 6 40.83 48.04 13.30
CA GLU A 6 39.94 47.57 12.24
C GLU A 6 39.51 46.14 12.60
N LYS A 7 38.25 45.96 13.04
CA LYS A 7 37.69 44.62 13.37
C LYS A 7 37.68 43.79 12.10
N MET A 8 38.48 42.75 12.05
CA MET A 8 38.44 41.78 10.94
C MET A 8 37.02 41.23 10.80
N ARG A 9 36.49 41.26 9.61
CA ARG A 9 35.15 40.72 9.27
C ARG A 9 35.32 39.35 8.61
N GLY A 10 34.66 38.38 9.17
CA GLY A 10 34.54 37.04 8.60
C GLY A 10 33.21 36.82 7.91
N HIS A 11 33.17 35.90 6.95
CA HIS A 11 31.95 35.48 6.26
C HIS A 11 31.50 34.12 6.81
N THR A 12 30.17 33.92 6.89
CA THR A 12 29.55 32.68 7.29
C THR A 12 28.64 32.17 6.18
N MET A 13 28.67 30.88 5.90
CA MET A 13 27.72 30.18 5.02
C MET A 13 26.96 29.14 5.84
N CYS A 14 25.68 29.00 5.53
CA CYS A 14 24.81 27.99 6.17
C CYS A 14 24.17 27.12 5.08
N ALA A 15 24.07 25.83 5.33
CA ALA A 15 23.33 24.88 4.51
C ALA A 15 22.59 23.91 5.44
N VAL A 16 21.48 23.34 4.99
CA VAL A 16 20.70 22.36 5.73
C VAL A 16 20.29 21.23 4.81
N ASP A 17 20.60 20.02 5.23
CA ASP A 17 20.11 18.81 4.58
C ASP A 17 18.80 18.38 5.26
N VAL A 18 17.81 17.96 4.47
CA VAL A 18 16.48 17.53 4.92
C VAL A 18 16.23 16.11 4.41
N SER A 19 15.79 15.23 5.29
CA SER A 19 15.42 13.85 4.93
C SER A 19 14.17 13.39 5.69
N PRO A 20 13.14 12.92 4.97
CA PRO A 20 12.94 13.01 3.52
C PRO A 20 12.49 14.41 3.06
N GLU A 21 12.73 14.77 1.79
CA GLU A 21 12.24 16.03 1.22
C GLU A 21 10.71 16.05 1.02
N VAL A 22 10.09 14.86 0.92
CA VAL A 22 8.63 14.70 0.88
C VAL A 22 8.23 13.87 2.10
N VAL A 23 7.45 14.46 2.99
CA VAL A 23 7.10 13.88 4.29
C VAL A 23 5.58 13.81 4.47
N ASP A 24 5.11 12.80 5.20
CA ASP A 24 3.69 12.71 5.56
C ASP A 24 3.32 13.76 6.62
N ALA A 25 2.07 14.23 6.57
CA ALA A 25 1.54 15.22 7.50
C ALA A 25 1.76 14.81 8.98
N GLY A 26 2.42 15.68 9.77
CA GLY A 26 2.72 15.43 11.17
C GLY A 26 3.78 14.36 11.46
N ALA A 27 4.42 13.79 10.44
CA ALA A 27 5.48 12.81 10.62
C ALA A 27 6.80 13.48 11.04
N ASP A 28 7.73 12.67 11.55
CA ASP A 28 9.07 13.11 11.87
C ASP A 28 9.92 13.23 10.61
N MET A 29 10.72 14.28 10.54
CA MET A 29 11.74 14.49 9.52
C MET A 29 13.08 14.78 10.19
N THR A 30 14.16 14.28 9.61
CA THR A 30 15.52 14.46 10.09
C THR A 30 16.21 15.60 9.33
N LEU A 31 16.88 16.47 10.05
CA LEU A 31 17.65 17.58 9.52
C LEU A 31 19.08 17.52 10.03
N GLU A 32 20.03 17.95 9.21
CA GLU A 32 21.40 18.24 9.60
C GLU A 32 21.78 19.63 9.07
N ALA A 33 22.27 20.51 9.92
CA ALA A 33 22.74 21.83 9.49
C ALA A 33 24.26 21.91 9.48
N LYS A 34 24.78 22.59 8.47
CA LYS A 34 26.21 22.83 8.23
C LYS A 34 26.48 24.33 8.19
N VAL A 35 27.49 24.77 8.93
CA VAL A 35 27.92 26.17 8.98
C VAL A 35 29.42 26.24 8.77
N SER A 36 29.84 26.95 7.75
CA SER A 36 31.27 27.21 7.48
C SER A 36 31.59 28.70 7.59
N CYS A 37 32.79 28.97 8.03
CA CYS A 37 33.33 30.33 8.21
C CYS A 37 34.51 30.58 7.30
N SER A 38 34.71 31.83 6.90
CA SER A 38 35.93 32.30 6.23
C SER A 38 36.45 33.56 6.96
N PRO A 39 37.63 33.51 7.61
CA PRO A 39 38.46 32.30 7.82
C PRO A 39 37.77 31.23 8.63
N PRO A 40 38.22 29.95 8.58
CA PRO A 40 37.62 28.86 9.36
C PRO A 40 37.53 29.20 10.85
N CYS A 41 36.41 28.83 11.48
CA CYS A 41 36.16 29.06 12.90
C CYS A 41 35.43 27.89 13.54
N ASP A 42 35.81 27.53 14.73
CA ASP A 42 35.13 26.51 15.53
C ASP A 42 33.93 27.13 16.28
N LEU A 43 32.71 26.77 15.86
CA LEU A 43 31.45 27.23 16.44
C LEU A 43 30.77 26.20 17.34
N ARG A 44 31.47 25.14 17.75
CA ARG A 44 30.89 24.17 18.69
C ARG A 44 30.39 24.89 19.95
N GLY A 45 29.20 24.48 20.42
CA GLY A 45 28.49 25.12 21.52
C GLY A 45 27.67 26.35 21.14
N HIS A 46 27.79 26.88 19.90
CA HIS A 46 26.91 27.91 19.41
C HIS A 46 25.59 27.32 18.86
N ALA A 47 24.50 28.07 19.02
CA ALA A 47 23.18 27.63 18.56
C ALA A 47 22.86 28.19 17.19
N LEU A 48 22.42 27.32 16.31
CA LEU A 48 21.68 27.62 15.10
C LEU A 48 20.18 27.72 15.46
N LEU A 49 19.45 28.62 14.80
CA LEU A 49 18.02 28.83 15.00
C LEU A 49 17.24 28.34 13.79
N VAL A 50 16.36 27.35 13.97
CA VAL A 50 15.40 26.95 12.95
C VAL A 50 14.09 27.71 13.19
N LYS A 51 13.73 28.54 12.20
CA LYS A 51 12.55 29.43 12.24
C LYS A 51 11.50 28.91 11.26
N HIS A 52 10.25 28.85 11.73
CA HIS A 52 9.08 28.58 10.90
C HIS A 52 7.89 29.44 11.34
N ALA A 53 6.94 29.67 10.45
CA ALA A 53 5.81 30.54 10.72
C ALA A 53 4.95 30.01 11.90
N GLY A 54 4.61 30.88 12.84
CA GLY A 54 3.66 30.61 13.92
C GLY A 54 4.23 29.88 15.16
N ALA A 55 5.56 29.72 15.24
CA ALA A 55 6.18 29.13 16.45
C ALA A 55 7.50 29.81 16.82
N ASP A 56 7.91 29.62 18.06
CA ASP A 56 9.21 30.07 18.54
C ASP A 56 10.35 29.34 17.81
N PRO A 57 11.47 30.04 17.52
CA PRO A 57 12.63 29.44 16.89
C PRO A 57 13.19 28.27 17.70
N ARG A 58 13.35 27.10 17.08
CA ARG A 58 14.06 25.99 17.72
C ARG A 58 15.55 26.25 17.70
N ARG A 59 16.18 26.14 18.85
CA ARG A 59 17.64 26.21 19.00
C ARG A 59 18.24 24.82 18.81
N VAL A 60 19.26 24.71 17.95
CA VAL A 60 20.01 23.48 17.71
C VAL A 60 21.49 23.80 17.83
N GLU A 61 22.21 23.08 18.64
CA GLU A 61 23.62 23.33 18.92
C GLU A 61 24.50 22.72 17.84
N LEU A 62 25.57 23.46 17.46
CA LEU A 62 26.64 22.94 16.63
C LEU A 62 27.57 22.09 17.50
N THR A 63 27.66 20.81 17.24
CA THR A 63 28.35 19.82 18.08
C THR A 63 29.67 19.31 17.49
N GLU A 64 29.84 19.44 16.19
CA GLU A 64 30.97 18.89 15.46
C GLU A 64 31.71 20.00 14.67
N PHE A 65 33.03 19.86 14.55
CA PHE A 65 33.87 20.71 13.69
C PHE A 65 34.99 19.87 13.07
N ASP A 66 35.08 19.88 11.74
CA ASP A 66 36.06 19.11 10.97
C ASP A 66 37.28 19.92 10.54
N GLY A 67 37.44 21.15 11.05
CA GLY A 67 38.49 22.09 10.67
C GLY A 67 38.02 23.12 9.64
N VAL A 68 36.91 22.93 8.98
CA VAL A 68 36.31 23.81 7.96
C VAL A 68 34.84 24.07 8.23
N THR A 69 34.09 23.02 8.56
CA THR A 69 32.62 23.05 8.66
C THR A 69 32.19 22.62 10.05
N ASN A 70 31.27 23.39 10.63
CA ASN A 70 30.58 23.04 11.86
C ASN A 70 29.23 22.34 11.52
N ARG A 71 28.86 21.31 12.28
CA ARG A 71 27.63 20.52 12.10
C ARG A 71 26.83 20.43 13.39
N THR A 72 25.50 20.32 13.21
CA THR A 72 24.61 20.09 14.35
C THR A 72 24.54 18.60 14.75
N GLY A 73 25.04 17.69 13.89
CA GLY A 73 24.53 16.32 13.89
C GLY A 73 23.09 16.25 13.42
N GLU A 74 22.53 15.04 13.34
CA GLU A 74 21.14 14.86 12.99
C GLU A 74 20.20 15.26 14.14
N PHE A 75 19.13 15.97 13.80
CA PHE A 75 18.06 16.30 14.76
C PHE A 75 16.68 16.16 14.11
N VAL A 76 15.70 15.76 14.90
CA VAL A 76 14.33 15.45 14.41
C VAL A 76 13.42 16.64 14.65
N MET A 77 12.60 16.97 13.64
CA MET A 77 11.49 17.93 13.72
C MET A 77 10.21 17.30 13.19
N LYS A 78 9.06 17.74 13.72
CA LYS A 78 7.77 17.33 13.18
C LYS A 78 7.36 18.20 12.02
N ALA A 79 6.96 17.54 10.93
CA ALA A 79 6.36 18.21 9.79
C ALA A 79 5.00 18.83 10.18
N PRO A 80 4.59 19.94 9.54
CA PRO A 80 3.24 20.47 9.68
C PRO A 80 2.17 19.43 9.35
N VAL A 81 0.98 19.57 9.96
CA VAL A 81 -0.16 18.69 9.64
C VAL A 81 -0.81 19.06 8.30
N LYS A 82 -0.81 20.35 7.93
CA LYS A 82 -1.44 20.81 6.69
C LYS A 82 -0.56 20.46 5.48
N PRO A 83 -1.08 19.77 4.46
CA PRO A 83 -0.33 19.50 3.24
C PRO A 83 0.04 20.77 2.48
N GLY A 84 1.19 20.76 1.83
CA GLY A 84 1.70 21.87 1.05
C GLY A 84 3.22 21.94 0.99
N GLU A 85 3.72 22.94 0.29
CA GLU A 85 5.13 23.24 0.23
C GLU A 85 5.51 24.17 1.40
N TYR A 86 6.62 23.87 2.04
CA TYR A 86 7.13 24.63 3.18
C TYR A 86 8.55 25.09 2.93
N ALA A 87 8.83 26.32 3.38
CA ALA A 87 10.16 26.89 3.43
C ALA A 87 10.40 27.45 4.84
N TRP A 88 11.11 26.70 5.65
CA TRP A 88 11.61 27.16 6.94
C TRP A 88 12.97 27.84 6.75
N LEU A 89 13.50 28.46 7.78
CA LEU A 89 14.75 29.19 7.70
C LEU A 89 15.69 28.74 8.81
N ALA A 90 16.85 28.20 8.46
CA ALA A 90 17.93 28.03 9.40
C ALA A 90 18.75 29.31 9.46
N VAL A 91 19.05 29.79 10.66
CA VAL A 91 19.81 31.02 10.88
C VAL A 91 20.97 30.75 11.82
N SER A 92 22.19 30.95 11.35
CA SER A 92 23.38 31.06 12.18
C SER A 92 23.54 32.51 12.61
N PRO A 93 23.34 32.87 13.88
CA PRO A 93 23.46 34.27 14.34
C PRO A 93 24.86 34.81 14.14
N ALA A 94 25.00 36.14 14.09
CA ALA A 94 26.31 36.78 14.11
C ALA A 94 27.05 36.44 15.41
N VAL A 95 28.36 36.21 15.29
CA VAL A 95 29.22 35.84 16.42
C VAL A 95 30.58 36.50 16.34
N VAL A 96 31.17 36.81 17.49
CA VAL A 96 32.56 37.29 17.57
C VAL A 96 33.40 36.18 18.19
N LYS A 97 34.41 35.70 17.47
CA LYS A 97 35.32 34.67 17.97
C LYS A 97 36.76 35.04 17.60
N GLU A 98 37.67 34.97 18.58
CA GLU A 98 39.10 35.27 18.40
C GLU A 98 39.36 36.65 17.75
N GLY A 99 38.54 37.64 18.08
CA GLY A 99 38.67 39.00 17.56
C GLY A 99 38.07 39.19 16.15
N VAL A 100 37.62 38.17 15.47
CA VAL A 100 36.93 38.22 14.18
C VAL A 100 35.42 38.30 14.39
N SER A 101 34.77 39.25 13.71
CA SER A 101 33.29 39.37 13.73
C SER A 101 32.70 38.68 12.51
N TYR A 102 32.05 37.54 12.71
CA TYR A 102 31.36 36.78 11.67
C TYR A 102 29.91 37.25 11.55
N ILE A 103 29.48 37.48 10.32
CA ILE A 103 28.12 37.97 10.04
C ILE A 103 27.10 36.82 10.14
N GLN A 104 25.83 37.18 10.38
CA GLN A 104 24.73 36.25 10.32
C GLN A 104 24.64 35.58 8.94
N ALA A 105 24.39 34.29 8.91
CA ALA A 105 24.06 33.53 7.70
C ALA A 105 22.73 32.84 7.84
N SER A 106 22.08 32.56 6.72
CA SER A 106 20.83 31.79 6.71
C SER A 106 20.73 30.90 5.48
N ALA A 107 20.00 29.77 5.64
CA ALA A 107 19.69 28.85 4.56
C ALA A 107 18.20 28.46 4.61
N PRO A 108 17.52 28.33 3.45
CA PRO A 108 16.17 27.79 3.41
C PRO A 108 16.19 26.30 3.72
N ILE A 109 15.11 25.82 4.36
CA ILE A 109 14.81 24.41 4.61
C ILE A 109 13.52 24.13 3.85
N SER A 110 13.63 23.61 2.63
CA SER A 110 12.49 23.39 1.75
C SER A 110 12.08 21.92 1.78
N PHE A 111 10.79 21.65 1.95
CA PHE A 111 10.22 20.29 1.92
C PHE A 111 8.73 20.35 1.58
N THR A 112 8.18 19.21 1.15
CA THR A 112 6.77 19.06 0.82
C THR A 112 6.08 18.15 1.84
N VAL A 113 4.96 18.61 2.38
CA VAL A 113 4.08 17.79 3.24
C VAL A 113 2.94 17.26 2.42
N LYS A 114 2.74 15.96 2.43
CA LYS A 114 1.63 15.28 1.75
C LYS A 114 0.63 14.69 2.74
N PRO A 115 -0.66 14.52 2.36
CA PRO A 115 -1.61 13.77 3.17
C PRO A 115 -1.15 12.32 3.35
N HIS A 116 -1.61 11.67 4.42
CA HIS A 116 -1.42 10.24 4.58
C HIS A 116 -2.13 9.47 3.47
N THR A 117 -1.50 8.41 2.97
CA THR A 117 -2.09 7.58 1.93
C THR A 117 -3.08 6.58 2.53
N THR A 118 -4.32 6.56 2.00
CA THR A 118 -5.31 5.54 2.30
C THR A 118 -5.17 4.38 1.33
N LEU A 119 -4.99 3.17 1.84
CA LEU A 119 -4.91 1.94 1.07
C LEU A 119 -6.16 1.10 1.33
N VAL A 120 -6.82 0.65 0.26
CA VAL A 120 -8.01 -0.19 0.29
C VAL A 120 -7.66 -1.54 -0.31
N VAL A 121 -8.12 -2.63 0.32
CA VAL A 121 -7.96 -4.01 -0.17
C VAL A 121 -9.28 -4.76 -0.03
N THR A 122 -9.50 -5.73 -0.90
CA THR A 122 -10.65 -6.64 -0.84
C THR A 122 -10.16 -8.08 -0.92
N TRP A 123 -10.82 -8.99 -0.21
CA TRP A 123 -10.55 -10.42 -0.28
C TRP A 123 -11.80 -11.24 0.06
N ASP A 124 -11.70 -12.56 -0.07
CA ASP A 124 -12.81 -13.50 0.05
C ASP A 124 -13.95 -13.20 -0.95
N THR A 125 -13.61 -12.57 -2.10
CA THR A 125 -14.56 -12.42 -3.20
C THR A 125 -14.87 -13.81 -3.76
N PRO A 126 -16.16 -14.23 -3.83
CA PRO A 126 -16.52 -15.50 -4.44
C PRO A 126 -16.04 -15.58 -5.90
N SER A 127 -15.62 -16.75 -6.35
CA SER A 127 -15.22 -16.98 -7.74
C SER A 127 -16.38 -16.79 -8.74
N ALA A 128 -17.61 -17.01 -8.27
CA ALA A 128 -18.86 -16.66 -8.96
C ALA A 128 -19.98 -16.48 -7.92
N VAL A 129 -20.99 -15.69 -8.29
CA VAL A 129 -22.22 -15.51 -7.55
C VAL A 129 -23.40 -15.79 -8.49
N VAL A 130 -24.48 -16.32 -7.95
CA VAL A 130 -25.70 -16.60 -8.74
C VAL A 130 -26.51 -15.30 -8.89
N ILE A 131 -27.17 -15.15 -10.03
CA ILE A 131 -28.07 -14.03 -10.32
C ILE A 131 -28.98 -13.71 -9.13
N GLY A 132 -28.96 -12.48 -8.63
CA GLY A 132 -29.83 -11.98 -7.57
C GLY A 132 -29.54 -12.54 -6.17
N GLU A 133 -28.58 -13.45 -6.03
CA GLU A 133 -28.21 -13.97 -4.71
C GLU A 133 -27.31 -13.01 -3.94
N ARG A 134 -27.30 -13.17 -2.62
CA ARG A 134 -26.42 -12.39 -1.75
C ARG A 134 -25.08 -13.05 -1.58
N PHE A 135 -24.05 -12.24 -1.54
CA PHE A 135 -22.69 -12.68 -1.29
C PHE A 135 -21.99 -11.73 -0.31
N ARG A 136 -20.90 -12.20 0.27
CA ARG A 136 -20.11 -11.41 1.23
C ARG A 136 -18.77 -11.03 0.64
N LEU A 137 -18.36 -9.81 0.97
CA LEU A 137 -17.06 -9.24 0.61
C LEU A 137 -16.39 -8.74 1.88
N LYS A 138 -15.12 -9.08 2.07
CA LYS A 138 -14.30 -8.46 3.10
C LYS A 138 -13.53 -7.30 2.52
N VAL A 139 -13.60 -6.18 3.21
CA VAL A 139 -12.93 -4.92 2.88
C VAL A 139 -11.95 -4.59 4.00
N GLY A 140 -10.73 -4.26 3.63
CA GLY A 140 -9.72 -3.76 4.54
C GLY A 140 -9.23 -2.39 4.13
N ILE A 141 -9.06 -1.50 5.09
CA ILE A 141 -8.53 -0.14 4.85
C ILE A 141 -7.45 0.16 5.88
N LYS A 142 -6.34 0.73 5.42
CA LYS A 142 -5.25 1.17 6.29
C LYS A 142 -4.67 2.50 5.85
N CYS A 143 -4.05 3.20 6.80
CA CYS A 143 -3.26 4.40 6.57
C CYS A 143 -1.76 4.04 6.44
N SER A 144 -0.99 4.81 5.67
CA SER A 144 0.48 4.69 5.59
C SER A 144 1.17 4.83 6.96
N ASN A 145 0.60 5.63 7.87
CA ASN A 145 1.12 5.92 9.22
C ASN A 145 0.29 5.33 10.36
N GLN A 146 -0.43 4.23 10.10
CA GLN A 146 -1.16 3.47 11.12
C GLN A 146 -2.19 4.29 11.92
N CYS A 147 -2.81 5.30 11.31
CA CYS A 147 -3.87 6.09 11.93
C CYS A 147 -5.05 5.21 12.34
N ASP A 148 -5.82 5.67 13.31
CA ASP A 148 -7.05 5.02 13.72
C ASP A 148 -8.16 5.27 12.68
N PHE A 149 -8.68 4.19 12.11
CA PHE A 149 -9.76 4.19 11.13
C PHE A 149 -11.05 3.54 11.68
N THR A 150 -11.17 3.39 12.98
CA THR A 150 -12.41 2.93 13.63
C THR A 150 -13.58 3.79 13.20
N ASN A 151 -14.68 3.15 12.79
CA ASN A 151 -15.91 3.79 12.28
C ASN A 151 -15.73 4.59 10.97
N ARG A 152 -14.59 4.49 10.30
CA ARG A 152 -14.44 5.14 8.99
C ARG A 152 -15.35 4.47 7.96
N GLU A 153 -16.16 5.28 7.30
CA GLU A 153 -17.11 4.81 6.30
C GLU A 153 -16.45 4.59 4.94
N PHE A 154 -17.02 3.65 4.18
CA PHE A 154 -16.68 3.40 2.78
C PHE A 154 -17.92 3.00 1.99
N GLY A 155 -17.89 3.28 0.67
CA GLY A 155 -18.93 2.91 -0.28
C GLY A 155 -18.45 1.80 -1.21
N ILE A 156 -19.42 1.02 -1.70
CA ILE A 156 -19.22 0.04 -2.76
C ILE A 156 -20.08 0.45 -3.93
N TYR A 157 -19.46 0.51 -5.11
CA TYR A 157 -20.09 1.02 -6.33
C TYR A 157 -20.04 -0.06 -7.41
N ASP A 158 -21.12 -0.19 -8.14
CA ASP A 158 -21.22 -1.11 -9.25
C ASP A 158 -20.54 -0.56 -10.53
N HIS A 159 -20.61 -1.34 -11.62
CA HIS A 159 -20.06 -1.00 -12.92
C HIS A 159 -20.68 0.26 -13.57
N THR A 160 -21.83 0.73 -13.08
CA THR A 160 -22.48 1.98 -13.53
C THR A 160 -22.09 3.19 -12.69
N GLY A 161 -21.37 2.95 -11.58
CA GLY A 161 -21.05 3.96 -10.57
C GLY A 161 -22.15 4.17 -9.54
N ALA A 162 -23.21 3.35 -9.56
CA ALA A 162 -24.25 3.40 -8.53
C ALA A 162 -23.74 2.77 -7.22
N GLN A 163 -24.06 3.40 -6.09
CA GLN A 163 -23.69 2.87 -4.78
C GLN A 163 -24.62 1.69 -4.44
N VAL A 164 -24.03 0.49 -4.36
CA VAL A 164 -24.74 -0.79 -4.06
C VAL A 164 -24.48 -1.29 -2.64
N GLY A 165 -23.55 -0.66 -1.92
CA GLY A 165 -23.27 -0.98 -0.53
C GLY A 165 -22.60 0.17 0.20
N ARG A 166 -22.77 0.20 1.52
CA ARG A 166 -22.07 1.11 2.43
C ARG A 166 -21.86 0.41 3.76
N SER A 167 -20.71 0.62 4.36
CA SER A 167 -20.41 0.11 5.70
C SER A 167 -19.38 1.01 6.38
N ALA A 168 -19.10 0.72 7.64
CA ALA A 168 -18.04 1.33 8.42
C ALA A 168 -17.08 0.26 8.91
N LEU A 169 -15.82 0.62 9.05
CA LEU A 169 -14.79 -0.26 9.61
C LEU A 169 -15.08 -0.55 11.09
N SER A 170 -14.90 -1.80 11.50
CA SER A 170 -14.90 -2.16 12.92
C SER A 170 -13.69 -1.57 13.64
N GLY A 171 -13.72 -1.53 14.98
CA GLY A 171 -12.55 -1.20 15.78
C GLY A 171 -11.46 -2.28 15.76
N ASP A 172 -11.77 -3.46 15.23
CA ASP A 172 -10.86 -4.60 15.18
C ASP A 172 -9.87 -4.47 14.03
N ARG A 173 -8.61 -4.72 14.33
CA ARG A 173 -7.55 -4.80 13.31
C ARG A 173 -7.39 -6.23 12.85
N TRP A 174 -7.06 -6.41 11.57
CA TRP A 174 -6.73 -7.73 11.05
C TRP A 174 -5.56 -8.33 11.83
N PRO A 175 -5.67 -9.58 12.32
CA PRO A 175 -4.62 -10.24 13.11
C PRO A 175 -3.26 -10.20 12.43
N GLY A 176 -2.22 -9.85 13.18
CA GLY A 176 -0.85 -9.76 12.67
C GLY A 176 -0.53 -8.50 11.87
N THR A 177 -1.45 -7.51 11.81
CA THR A 177 -1.22 -6.23 11.14
C THR A 177 -1.27 -5.05 12.12
N ALA A 178 -0.45 -4.03 11.86
CA ALA A 178 -0.35 -2.86 12.73
C ALA A 178 -1.47 -1.82 12.53
N GLY A 179 -2.25 -1.89 11.47
CA GLY A 179 -3.21 -0.82 11.18
C GLY A 179 -4.19 -1.12 10.04
N LEU A 180 -4.42 -2.41 9.70
CA LEU A 180 -5.45 -2.80 8.75
C LEU A 180 -6.77 -3.01 9.48
N TYR A 181 -7.70 -2.08 9.31
CA TYR A 181 -9.06 -2.16 9.81
C TYR A 181 -9.94 -2.90 8.80
N VAL A 182 -10.90 -3.69 9.28
CA VAL A 182 -11.68 -4.58 8.42
C VAL A 182 -13.18 -4.42 8.65
N ALA A 183 -13.95 -4.72 7.60
CA ALA A 183 -15.39 -4.90 7.65
C ALA A 183 -15.81 -6.00 6.68
N GLU A 184 -16.91 -6.68 6.99
CA GLU A 184 -17.59 -7.59 6.09
C GLU A 184 -18.90 -6.93 5.62
N VAL A 185 -19.18 -7.00 4.32
CA VAL A 185 -20.35 -6.39 3.71
C VAL A 185 -21.11 -7.45 2.92
N GLU A 186 -22.41 -7.50 3.11
CA GLU A 186 -23.31 -8.32 2.29
C GLU A 186 -23.83 -7.49 1.12
N LEU A 187 -23.74 -8.05 -0.09
CA LEU A 187 -24.07 -7.42 -1.36
C LEU A 187 -25.00 -8.33 -2.14
N GLU A 188 -25.81 -7.77 -3.03
CA GLU A 188 -26.68 -8.51 -3.93
C GLU A 188 -26.08 -8.56 -5.33
N ALA A 189 -26.08 -9.76 -5.93
CA ALA A 189 -25.56 -9.97 -7.27
C ALA A 189 -26.46 -9.30 -8.32
N PRO A 190 -25.88 -8.78 -9.44
CA PRO A 190 -26.65 -8.30 -10.58
C PRO A 190 -27.69 -9.29 -11.10
N ALA A 191 -28.78 -8.77 -11.69
CA ALA A 191 -29.89 -9.57 -12.22
C ALA A 191 -29.60 -10.21 -13.59
N ARG A 192 -28.38 -10.11 -14.12
CA ARG A 192 -27.96 -10.67 -15.41
C ARG A 192 -26.59 -11.32 -15.27
N GLU A 193 -26.38 -12.37 -16.04
CA GLU A 193 -25.05 -13.00 -16.18
C GLU A 193 -24.02 -12.02 -16.74
N GLY A 194 -22.77 -12.21 -16.33
CA GLY A 194 -21.67 -11.44 -16.85
C GLY A 194 -20.54 -11.25 -15.85
N LEU A 195 -19.47 -10.67 -16.33
CA LEU A 195 -18.36 -10.20 -15.51
C LEU A 195 -18.52 -8.70 -15.30
N TYR A 196 -18.69 -8.29 -14.06
CA TYR A 196 -18.85 -6.90 -13.66
C TYR A 196 -17.63 -6.42 -12.91
N THR A 197 -17.23 -5.19 -13.15
CA THR A 197 -16.16 -4.54 -12.36
C THR A 197 -16.82 -3.58 -11.38
N TRP A 198 -16.68 -3.88 -10.10
CA TRP A 198 -17.14 -3.05 -9.00
C TRP A 198 -15.95 -2.38 -8.31
N SER A 199 -16.23 -1.38 -7.49
CA SER A 199 -15.18 -0.70 -6.72
C SER A 199 -15.59 -0.44 -5.28
N VAL A 200 -14.59 -0.43 -4.41
CA VAL A 200 -14.70 0.09 -3.05
C VAL A 200 -13.97 1.41 -2.98
N SER A 201 -14.60 2.43 -2.40
CA SER A 201 -13.99 3.74 -2.18
C SER A 201 -14.21 4.21 -0.75
N SER A 202 -13.15 4.76 -0.16
CA SER A 202 -13.17 5.47 1.12
C SER A 202 -12.73 6.90 0.87
N ALA A 203 -13.60 7.85 1.13
CA ALA A 203 -13.33 9.27 0.90
C ALA A 203 -12.09 9.76 1.64
N GLY A 204 -11.42 10.74 1.10
CA GLY A 204 -10.38 11.50 1.80
C GLY A 204 -10.94 12.20 3.04
N SER A 205 -10.07 12.63 3.93
CA SER A 205 -10.45 13.36 5.15
C SER A 205 -9.44 14.46 5.39
N ASP A 206 -9.93 15.67 5.65
CA ASP A 206 -9.13 16.83 6.06
C ASP A 206 -9.26 17.11 7.57
N ALA A 207 -10.10 16.36 8.29
CA ALA A 207 -10.26 16.50 9.73
C ALA A 207 -9.09 15.87 10.50
N GLY A 208 -8.41 16.67 11.30
CA GLY A 208 -7.20 16.23 12.03
C GLY A 208 -6.01 16.02 11.09
N ILE A 209 -5.55 14.77 10.95
CA ILE A 209 -4.50 14.43 9.99
C ILE A 209 -5.15 14.14 8.63
N PRO A 210 -4.77 14.87 7.57
CA PRO A 210 -5.35 14.68 6.24
C PRO A 210 -5.01 13.32 5.64
N HIS A 211 -6.00 12.71 4.97
CA HIS A 211 -5.86 11.44 4.27
C HIS A 211 -6.33 11.57 2.83
N THR A 212 -5.65 10.90 1.92
CA THR A 212 -6.13 10.77 0.53
C THR A 212 -7.38 9.92 0.46
N GLU A 213 -8.16 10.09 -0.60
CA GLU A 213 -9.10 9.06 -1.02
C GLU A 213 -8.35 7.76 -1.32
N GLY A 214 -8.95 6.62 -0.95
CA GLY A 214 -8.46 5.29 -1.30
C GLY A 214 -9.54 4.53 -2.05
N SER A 215 -9.17 3.83 -3.12
CA SER A 215 -10.09 2.99 -3.88
C SER A 215 -9.43 1.74 -4.43
N ILE A 216 -10.24 0.70 -4.68
CA ILE A 216 -9.83 -0.53 -5.37
C ILE A 216 -10.99 -1.07 -6.20
N SER A 217 -10.67 -1.63 -7.37
CA SER A 217 -11.65 -2.34 -8.19
C SER A 217 -11.52 -3.85 -8.01
N PHE A 218 -12.63 -4.57 -8.10
CA PHE A 218 -12.70 -6.02 -8.04
C PHE A 218 -13.72 -6.58 -9.02
N GLY A 219 -13.53 -7.83 -9.46
CA GLY A 219 -14.44 -8.51 -10.38
C GLY A 219 -15.56 -9.23 -9.63
N VAL A 220 -16.77 -9.16 -10.17
CA VAL A 220 -17.93 -9.96 -9.75
C VAL A 220 -18.40 -10.77 -10.95
N GLN A 221 -18.12 -12.08 -10.94
CA GLN A 221 -18.62 -12.99 -11.96
C GLN A 221 -20.02 -13.46 -11.57
N VAL A 222 -21.02 -13.09 -12.36
CA VAL A 222 -22.43 -13.50 -12.15
C VAL A 222 -22.77 -14.62 -13.12
N VAL A 223 -23.38 -15.68 -12.61
CA VAL A 223 -23.75 -16.88 -13.37
C VAL A 223 -25.21 -17.23 -13.13
N SER A 224 -25.83 -17.97 -14.06
CA SER A 224 -27.12 -18.61 -13.85
C SER A 224 -27.02 -19.66 -12.76
N HIS A 225 -28.17 -20.05 -12.24
CA HIS A 225 -28.25 -21.11 -11.24
C HIS A 225 -27.61 -22.41 -11.79
N PRO A 226 -26.66 -23.03 -11.08
CA PRO A 226 -26.06 -24.28 -11.52
C PRO A 226 -27.05 -25.43 -11.38
N GLU A 227 -27.45 -26.02 -12.50
CA GLU A 227 -28.49 -27.06 -12.57
C GLU A 227 -27.93 -28.42 -13.01
N TRP A 228 -26.78 -28.42 -13.70
CA TRP A 228 -26.24 -29.61 -14.34
C TRP A 228 -24.97 -30.12 -13.64
N ARG A 229 -24.93 -31.44 -13.49
CA ARG A 229 -23.80 -32.14 -12.86
C ARG A 229 -22.83 -32.65 -13.90
N VAL A 230 -21.57 -32.23 -13.82
CA VAL A 230 -20.47 -32.79 -14.60
C VAL A 230 -19.64 -33.68 -13.68
N THR A 231 -19.63 -34.98 -13.95
CA THR A 231 -18.80 -35.97 -13.24
C THR A 231 -17.52 -36.16 -14.04
N VAL A 232 -16.37 -35.87 -13.41
CA VAL A 232 -15.03 -35.99 -14.03
C VAL A 232 -14.29 -37.13 -13.35
N GLU A 233 -13.84 -38.11 -14.15
CA GLU A 233 -12.93 -39.17 -13.73
C GLU A 233 -11.51 -38.81 -14.15
N ALA A 234 -10.61 -38.57 -13.20
CA ALA A 234 -9.21 -38.31 -13.49
C ALA A 234 -8.38 -39.57 -13.24
N VAL A 235 -7.63 -39.97 -14.27
CA VAL A 235 -6.77 -41.14 -14.22
C VAL A 235 -5.39 -40.87 -14.79
N ASP A 236 -4.39 -41.60 -14.35
CA ASP A 236 -3.10 -41.67 -15.01
C ASP A 236 -3.27 -42.34 -16.39
N LYS A 237 -2.75 -41.73 -17.44
CA LYS A 237 -2.95 -42.16 -18.83
C LYS A 237 -2.41 -43.57 -19.08
N ASP A 238 -1.24 -43.90 -18.51
CA ASP A 238 -0.54 -45.14 -18.81
C ASP A 238 -0.99 -46.30 -17.90
N SER A 239 -1.06 -46.03 -16.60
CA SER A 239 -1.45 -47.07 -15.60
C SER A 239 -2.94 -47.19 -15.37
N GLN A 240 -3.74 -46.23 -15.85
CA GLN A 240 -5.19 -46.12 -15.63
C GLN A 240 -5.58 -46.06 -14.13
N THR A 241 -4.61 -45.69 -13.29
CA THR A 241 -4.83 -45.56 -11.83
C THR A 241 -5.61 -44.29 -11.53
N PRO A 242 -6.64 -44.31 -10.68
CA PRO A 242 -7.35 -43.13 -10.26
C PRO A 242 -6.45 -42.08 -9.59
N LEU A 243 -6.65 -40.81 -9.93
CA LEU A 243 -5.88 -39.70 -9.40
C LEU A 243 -6.68 -38.92 -8.35
N SER A 244 -6.42 -39.25 -7.07
CA SER A 244 -7.00 -38.56 -5.93
C SER A 244 -6.35 -37.19 -5.70
N GLY A 245 -7.15 -36.18 -5.36
CA GLY A 245 -6.66 -34.81 -5.10
C GLY A 245 -6.37 -33.98 -6.35
N ALA A 246 -6.73 -34.47 -7.56
CA ALA A 246 -6.62 -33.70 -8.78
C ALA A 246 -7.63 -32.53 -8.76
N ARG A 247 -7.18 -31.35 -9.18
CA ARG A 247 -8.02 -30.16 -9.27
C ARG A 247 -8.76 -30.14 -10.60
N VAL A 248 -10.07 -30.08 -10.53
CA VAL A 248 -10.98 -29.94 -11.67
C VAL A 248 -11.47 -28.51 -11.71
N VAL A 249 -11.30 -27.82 -12.86
CA VAL A 249 -11.70 -26.42 -13.03
C VAL A 249 -12.51 -26.31 -14.32
N MET A 250 -13.73 -25.79 -14.18
CA MET A 250 -14.63 -25.36 -15.26
C MET A 250 -15.04 -23.94 -14.91
N HIS A 251 -14.15 -22.99 -15.18
CA HIS A 251 -14.30 -21.63 -14.65
C HIS A 251 -15.72 -21.08 -14.86
N PRO A 252 -16.37 -20.53 -13.79
CA PRO A 252 -15.79 -20.24 -12.46
C PRO A 252 -15.89 -21.38 -11.42
N TYR A 253 -16.41 -22.53 -11.82
CA TYR A 253 -16.63 -23.70 -10.95
C TYR A 253 -15.35 -24.52 -10.77
N LYS A 254 -15.22 -25.17 -9.62
CA LYS A 254 -14.08 -26.01 -9.29
C LYS A 254 -14.46 -27.13 -8.33
N ALA A 255 -13.75 -28.26 -8.43
CA ALA A 255 -13.84 -29.38 -7.49
C ALA A 255 -12.46 -30.04 -7.35
N ILE A 256 -12.37 -31.02 -6.47
CA ILE A 256 -11.18 -31.87 -6.25
C ILE A 256 -11.65 -33.33 -6.32
N THR A 257 -10.87 -34.19 -6.98
CA THR A 257 -11.19 -35.63 -7.07
C THR A 257 -11.01 -36.32 -5.71
N ASP A 258 -11.92 -37.23 -5.43
CA ASP A 258 -11.90 -38.11 -4.26
C ASP A 258 -10.84 -39.21 -4.38
N GLU A 259 -10.87 -40.18 -3.45
CA GLU A 259 -9.97 -41.34 -3.43
C GLU A 259 -10.13 -42.27 -4.64
N HIS A 260 -11.28 -42.21 -5.34
CA HIS A 260 -11.56 -42.96 -6.56
C HIS A 260 -11.22 -42.16 -7.82
N GLY A 261 -10.61 -41.01 -7.70
CA GLY A 261 -10.28 -40.12 -8.84
C GLY A 261 -11.50 -39.42 -9.43
N VAL A 262 -12.62 -39.30 -8.72
CA VAL A 262 -13.88 -38.75 -9.21
C VAL A 262 -14.15 -37.39 -8.55
N ALA A 263 -14.52 -36.41 -9.37
CA ALA A 263 -15.01 -35.12 -8.93
C ALA A 263 -16.39 -34.85 -9.55
N GLU A 264 -17.29 -34.25 -8.78
CA GLU A 264 -18.57 -33.74 -9.26
C GLU A 264 -18.55 -32.19 -9.23
N VAL A 265 -18.87 -31.57 -10.36
CA VAL A 265 -18.96 -30.11 -10.50
C VAL A 265 -20.39 -29.78 -10.92
N LEU A 266 -21.08 -28.99 -10.11
CA LEU A 266 -22.38 -28.47 -10.47
C LEU A 266 -22.19 -27.14 -11.23
N VAL A 267 -22.74 -27.04 -12.45
CA VAL A 267 -22.53 -25.91 -13.35
C VAL A 267 -23.86 -25.45 -14.00
N ALA A 268 -23.91 -24.19 -14.42
CA ALA A 268 -25.01 -23.73 -15.26
C ALA A 268 -24.89 -24.31 -16.70
N LYS A 269 -25.97 -24.24 -17.47
CA LYS A 269 -25.91 -24.57 -18.91
C LYS A 269 -24.93 -23.66 -19.62
N GLY A 270 -24.04 -24.21 -20.45
CA GLY A 270 -23.07 -23.41 -21.19
C GLY A 270 -21.87 -24.18 -21.71
N THR A 271 -21.01 -23.48 -22.46
CA THR A 271 -19.75 -24.03 -22.97
C THR A 271 -18.60 -23.64 -22.04
N TYR A 272 -17.87 -24.63 -21.59
CA TYR A 272 -16.76 -24.47 -20.64
C TYR A 272 -15.48 -25.04 -21.23
N LYS A 273 -14.35 -24.58 -20.70
CA LYS A 273 -13.07 -25.27 -20.85
C LYS A 273 -12.79 -26.03 -19.55
N LEU A 274 -12.88 -27.36 -19.63
CA LEU A 274 -12.53 -28.24 -18.52
C LEU A 274 -11.01 -28.35 -18.45
N PHE A 275 -10.45 -28.04 -17.29
CA PHE A 275 -9.05 -28.31 -16.94
C PHE A 275 -9.00 -29.29 -15.78
N VAL A 276 -8.09 -30.27 -15.87
CA VAL A 276 -7.75 -31.13 -14.77
C VAL A 276 -6.25 -31.04 -14.52
N TRP A 277 -5.87 -30.78 -13.30
CA TRP A 277 -4.49 -30.59 -12.90
C TRP A 277 -4.13 -31.39 -11.64
N GLN A 278 -2.98 -32.05 -11.69
CA GLN A 278 -2.36 -32.77 -10.56
C GLN A 278 -0.85 -32.50 -10.59
N SER A 279 -0.22 -32.43 -9.41
CA SER A 279 1.24 -32.28 -9.31
C SER A 279 1.95 -33.44 -10.03
N ARG A 280 2.99 -33.14 -10.81
CA ARG A 280 3.78 -34.06 -11.64
C ARG A 280 3.08 -34.53 -12.92
N TYR A 281 1.90 -34.03 -13.24
CA TYR A 281 1.18 -34.35 -14.46
C TYR A 281 1.01 -33.12 -15.36
N MET A 282 1.03 -33.34 -16.65
CA MET A 282 0.66 -32.30 -17.61
C MET A 282 -0.81 -31.94 -17.45
N THR A 283 -1.13 -30.65 -17.57
CA THR A 283 -2.52 -30.19 -17.42
C THR A 283 -3.37 -30.74 -18.57
N PHE A 284 -4.41 -31.49 -18.25
CA PHE A 284 -5.44 -31.90 -19.21
C PHE A 284 -6.38 -30.73 -19.50
N GLY A 285 -6.78 -30.51 -20.75
CA GLY A 285 -7.69 -29.41 -21.10
C GLY A 285 -8.51 -29.70 -22.35
N VAL A 286 -9.85 -29.67 -22.23
CA VAL A 286 -10.80 -29.87 -23.35
C VAL A 286 -11.99 -28.92 -23.25
N PRO A 287 -12.57 -28.49 -24.40
CA PRO A 287 -13.86 -27.82 -24.40
C PRO A 287 -15.00 -28.82 -24.06
N VAL A 288 -15.98 -28.35 -23.28
CA VAL A 288 -17.15 -29.14 -22.86
C VAL A 288 -18.41 -28.29 -23.01
N ASP A 289 -19.41 -28.78 -23.69
CA ASP A 289 -20.73 -28.14 -23.80
C ASP A 289 -21.72 -28.86 -22.88
N VAL A 290 -22.17 -28.16 -21.84
CA VAL A 290 -23.05 -28.71 -20.80
C VAL A 290 -24.48 -28.28 -21.07
N THR A 291 -25.30 -29.25 -21.48
CA THR A 291 -26.75 -29.08 -21.72
C THR A 291 -27.60 -30.03 -20.87
N ALA A 292 -26.97 -30.96 -20.19
CA ALA A 292 -27.54 -31.97 -19.29
C ALA A 292 -26.45 -32.51 -18.38
N ASP A 293 -26.82 -33.33 -17.39
CA ASP A 293 -25.86 -34.13 -16.60
C ASP A 293 -24.98 -34.95 -17.52
N MET A 294 -23.68 -34.94 -17.27
CA MET A 294 -22.70 -35.60 -18.12
C MET A 294 -21.55 -36.19 -17.33
N LYS A 295 -20.88 -37.19 -17.95
CA LYS A 295 -19.62 -37.74 -17.43
C LYS A 295 -18.52 -37.53 -18.46
N THR A 296 -17.34 -37.24 -18.00
CA THR A 296 -16.14 -37.10 -18.82
C THR A 296 -14.95 -37.73 -18.12
N ARG A 297 -13.98 -38.21 -18.91
CA ARG A 297 -12.74 -38.79 -18.40
C ARG A 297 -11.56 -37.94 -18.79
N ALA A 298 -10.71 -37.64 -17.82
CA ALA A 298 -9.46 -36.91 -17.99
C ALA A 298 -8.29 -37.87 -17.77
N GLU A 299 -7.56 -38.15 -18.84
CA GLU A 299 -6.35 -38.96 -18.82
C GLU A 299 -5.15 -38.05 -18.73
N LEU A 300 -4.47 -38.02 -17.58
CA LEU A 300 -3.33 -37.15 -17.34
C LEU A 300 -2.04 -37.89 -17.63
N GLU A 301 -1.15 -37.24 -18.38
CA GLU A 301 0.17 -37.74 -18.72
C GLU A 301 1.22 -37.20 -17.73
N LEU A 302 2.12 -38.08 -17.24
CA LEU A 302 3.22 -37.65 -16.37
C LEU A 302 4.13 -36.63 -17.08
N GLU A 303 4.55 -35.59 -16.37
CA GLU A 303 5.55 -34.67 -16.87
C GLU A 303 6.88 -35.40 -17.16
N PRO A 304 7.49 -35.21 -18.32
CA PRO A 304 8.79 -35.81 -18.63
C PRO A 304 9.83 -35.33 -17.61
N VAL A 305 10.55 -36.27 -17.02
CA VAL A 305 11.66 -35.97 -16.09
C VAL A 305 12.79 -35.36 -16.93
N PRO A 306 13.25 -34.13 -16.63
CA PRO A 306 14.40 -33.58 -17.36
C PRO A 306 15.63 -34.46 -17.13
N GLU A 307 16.21 -34.95 -18.23
CA GLU A 307 17.50 -35.65 -18.16
C GLU A 307 18.54 -34.70 -17.53
N ARG A 308 19.10 -35.09 -16.41
CA ARG A 308 20.24 -34.37 -15.81
C ARG A 308 21.47 -34.64 -16.69
N ASN A 309 21.83 -33.66 -17.52
CA ASN A 309 23.15 -33.59 -18.14
C ASN A 309 24.23 -33.24 -17.12
#